data_46f7b1270be7ac89f11f9fa0c991ea3a
#
_entry.id   46f7b1270be7ac89f11f9fa0c991ea3a
#
_cell.length_a   1.000
_cell.length_b   1.000
_cell.length_c   1.000
_cell.angle_alpha   90.00
_cell.angle_beta   90.00
_cell.angle_gamma   90.00
#
_symmetry.space_group_name_H-M   'P 1'
#
loop_
_entity.id
_entity.type
_entity.pdbx_description
1 polymer ?
#
loop_
_entity_poly.entity_id
_entity_poly.type
_entity_poly.pdbx_seq_one_letter_code
_entity_poly.pdbx_strand_id
1 'polypeptide(L)'
;VNVLQGINIHVNQGELVCMIGPNGAGKSTVLRAISGILKPSKGEILFDDKHIGGLRPDLVLRQGIAHVPQGHSSFPEMTVQENLLMGAYVLNNRAERERRMDKVYAMFPFLKERKNEKAGNFSGGQQKILEVGRALMLEPKMILLDEPSLGLAPITAKQVFDTIKSLKNDMGMTVLMVEQNAKSGLAIADRAYVLELGKERLEGPAKTLLSDPRVAELYLGGTLKS
;
A
#
# COMPACT_ATOMS: atom_id res chain seq x y z
N VAL A 1 17.60 2.72 17.80
CA VAL A 1 17.65 1.32 17.33
C VAL A 1 17.50 1.36 15.81
N ASN A 2 18.48 0.81 15.06
CA ASN A 2 18.38 0.67 13.61
C ASN A 2 17.44 -0.52 13.30
N VAL A 3 16.23 -0.23 12.85
CA VAL A 3 15.24 -1.23 12.48
C VAL A 3 15.60 -1.88 11.13
N LEU A 4 16.06 -1.07 10.15
CA LEU A 4 16.49 -1.54 8.83
C LEU A 4 18.02 -1.68 8.79
N GLN A 5 18.49 -2.79 8.22
CA GLN A 5 19.91 -3.17 8.20
C GLN A 5 20.40 -3.44 6.78
N GLY A 6 20.27 -2.45 5.90
CA GLY A 6 20.70 -2.55 4.51
C GLY A 6 19.69 -3.28 3.63
N ILE A 7 18.46 -2.80 3.57
CA ILE A 7 17.41 -3.28 2.65
C ILE A 7 17.71 -2.72 1.26
N ASN A 8 17.70 -3.61 0.25
CA ASN A 8 17.86 -3.24 -1.14
C ASN A 8 16.68 -3.83 -1.95
N ILE A 9 15.69 -2.99 -2.26
CA ILE A 9 14.48 -3.40 -2.99
C ILE A 9 14.26 -2.50 -4.19
N HIS A 10 13.64 -3.05 -5.22
CA HIS A 10 13.18 -2.28 -6.37
C HIS A 10 11.76 -2.69 -6.76
N VAL A 11 11.05 -1.79 -7.41
CA VAL A 11 9.70 -2.02 -7.93
C VAL A 11 9.65 -1.44 -9.34
N ASN A 12 9.33 -2.27 -10.32
CA ASN A 12 9.20 -1.83 -11.70
C ASN A 12 7.84 -1.15 -11.93
N GLN A 13 7.78 -0.28 -12.94
CA GLN A 13 6.51 0.35 -13.30
C GLN A 13 5.46 -0.70 -13.68
N GLY A 14 4.24 -0.54 -13.14
CA GLY A 14 3.13 -1.47 -13.36
C GLY A 14 3.26 -2.80 -12.63
N GLU A 15 4.27 -2.98 -11.77
CA GLU A 15 4.48 -4.18 -10.97
C GLU A 15 3.73 -4.08 -9.64
N LEU A 16 3.18 -5.21 -9.17
CA LEU A 16 2.71 -5.39 -7.81
C LEU A 16 3.74 -6.21 -7.05
N VAL A 17 4.47 -5.55 -6.16
CA VAL A 17 5.45 -6.17 -5.26
C VAL A 17 4.87 -6.28 -3.86
N CYS A 18 5.01 -7.46 -3.24
CA CYS A 18 4.61 -7.70 -1.86
C CYS A 18 5.83 -7.93 -0.96
N MET A 19 5.94 -7.18 0.11
CA MET A 19 6.89 -7.47 1.20
C MET A 19 6.17 -8.27 2.28
N ILE A 20 6.70 -9.44 2.57
CA ILE A 20 6.20 -10.33 3.63
C ILE A 20 7.26 -10.53 4.70
N GLY A 21 6.86 -11.00 5.87
CA GLY A 21 7.76 -11.26 6.99
C GLY A 21 7.05 -11.17 8.34
N PRO A 22 7.64 -11.67 9.42
CA PRO A 22 7.05 -11.61 10.75
C PRO A 22 6.89 -10.18 11.26
N ASN A 23 6.14 -10.03 12.36
CA ASN A 23 6.00 -8.76 13.03
C ASN A 23 7.38 -8.26 13.52
N GLY A 24 7.63 -6.96 13.35
CA GLY A 24 8.93 -6.38 13.69
C GLY A 24 10.04 -6.57 12.64
N ALA A 25 9.78 -7.25 11.52
CA ALA A 25 10.77 -7.43 10.44
C ALA A 25 11.19 -6.12 9.75
N GLY A 26 10.49 -5.00 9.98
CA GLY A 26 10.82 -3.70 9.39
C GLY A 26 9.96 -3.31 8.18
N LYS A 27 8.98 -4.12 7.80
CA LYS A 27 8.11 -3.91 6.61
C LYS A 27 7.50 -2.50 6.55
N SER A 28 6.71 -2.12 7.54
CA SER A 28 6.08 -0.78 7.61
C SER A 28 7.11 0.35 7.72
N THR A 29 8.29 0.06 8.30
CA THR A 29 9.40 1.02 8.37
C THR A 29 9.93 1.36 6.97
N VAL A 30 9.99 0.38 6.06
CA VAL A 30 10.35 0.60 4.65
C VAL A 30 9.32 1.54 3.99
N LEU A 31 8.02 1.25 4.12
CA LEU A 31 6.98 2.12 3.55
C LEU A 31 7.03 3.54 4.11
N ARG A 32 7.25 3.69 5.43
CA ARG A 32 7.39 5.00 6.08
C ARG A 32 8.63 5.75 5.63
N ALA A 33 9.74 5.05 5.33
CA ALA A 33 10.93 5.68 4.77
C ALA A 33 10.68 6.16 3.34
N ILE A 34 10.02 5.36 2.50
CA ILE A 34 9.67 5.73 1.12
C ILE A 34 8.69 6.91 1.10
N SER A 35 7.68 6.91 1.97
CA SER A 35 6.67 7.99 2.04
C SER A 35 7.14 9.27 2.75
N GLY A 36 8.41 9.32 3.20
CA GLY A 36 8.99 10.50 3.84
C GLY A 36 8.59 10.71 5.30
N ILE A 37 7.83 9.76 5.90
CA ILE A 37 7.47 9.81 7.34
C ILE A 37 8.68 9.55 8.21
N LEU A 38 9.61 8.70 7.73
CA LEU A 38 10.88 8.43 8.39
C LEU A 38 12.04 8.80 7.47
N LYS A 39 13.04 9.49 8.03
CA LYS A 39 14.27 9.81 7.30
C LYS A 39 15.24 8.64 7.41
N PRO A 40 15.74 8.06 6.31
CA PRO A 40 16.78 7.03 6.37
C PRO A 40 18.06 7.62 6.94
N SER A 41 18.75 6.86 7.81
CA SER A 41 20.03 7.27 8.39
C SER A 41 21.20 7.08 7.45
N LYS A 42 21.09 6.10 6.51
CA LYS A 42 22.08 5.76 5.49
C LYS A 42 21.35 5.20 4.27
N GLY A 43 22.05 5.13 3.14
CA GLY A 43 21.48 4.67 1.88
C GLY A 43 20.67 5.76 1.18
N GLU A 44 20.02 5.38 0.10
CA GLU A 44 19.26 6.27 -0.75
C GLU A 44 17.91 5.66 -1.13
N ILE A 45 16.96 6.51 -1.49
CA ILE A 45 15.66 6.10 -2.05
C ILE A 45 15.49 6.90 -3.33
N LEU A 46 15.32 6.18 -4.44
CA LEU A 46 15.09 6.75 -5.76
C LEU A 46 13.67 6.46 -6.22
N PHE A 47 13.06 7.41 -6.88
CA PHE A 47 11.78 7.28 -7.57
C PHE A 47 11.84 8.03 -8.90
N ASP A 48 11.64 7.33 -10.02
CA ASP A 48 11.85 7.89 -11.38
C ASP A 48 13.23 8.60 -11.47
N ASP A 49 14.30 7.93 -11.04
CA ASP A 49 15.70 8.40 -11.00
C ASP A 49 15.95 9.66 -10.14
N LYS A 50 14.96 10.08 -9.34
CA LYS A 50 15.07 11.21 -8.44
C LYS A 50 15.25 10.76 -7.00
N HIS A 51 16.19 11.41 -6.29
CA HIS A 51 16.35 11.20 -4.85
C HIS A 51 15.15 11.72 -4.08
N ILE A 52 14.45 10.82 -3.38
CA ILE A 52 13.31 11.16 -2.52
C ILE A 52 13.59 10.88 -1.04
N GLY A 53 14.71 10.22 -0.73
CA GLY A 53 15.09 9.87 0.64
C GLY A 53 15.22 11.11 1.54
N GLY A 54 14.41 11.16 2.61
CA GLY A 54 14.39 12.27 3.56
C GLY A 54 13.58 13.50 3.10
N LEU A 55 12.90 13.44 1.97
CA LEU A 55 11.89 14.45 1.62
C LEU A 55 10.70 14.37 2.60
N ARG A 56 10.03 15.51 2.81
CA ARG A 56 8.78 15.55 3.56
C ARG A 56 7.67 14.80 2.83
N PRO A 57 6.67 14.22 3.56
CA PRO A 57 5.59 13.42 2.96
C PRO A 57 4.80 14.16 1.86
N ASP A 58 4.55 15.46 2.04
CA ASP A 58 3.85 16.26 1.03
C ASP A 58 4.65 16.40 -0.28
N LEU A 59 5.98 16.42 -0.21
CA LEU A 59 6.84 16.44 -1.39
C LEU A 59 6.91 15.07 -2.06
N VAL A 60 6.97 13.98 -1.29
CA VAL A 60 6.90 12.61 -1.82
C VAL A 60 5.58 12.38 -2.55
N LEU A 61 4.47 12.82 -1.96
CA LEU A 61 3.14 12.74 -2.57
C LEU A 61 3.09 13.49 -3.92
N ARG A 62 3.73 14.66 -4.01
CA ARG A 62 3.84 15.44 -5.26
C ARG A 62 4.72 14.77 -6.33
N GLN A 63 5.63 13.87 -5.96
CA GLN A 63 6.36 13.03 -6.93
C GLN A 63 5.47 11.92 -7.52
N GLY A 64 4.31 11.65 -6.92
CA GLY A 64 3.36 10.65 -7.39
C GLY A 64 3.35 9.35 -6.56
N ILE A 65 3.80 9.39 -5.32
CA ILE A 65 3.72 8.25 -4.39
C ILE A 65 2.63 8.53 -3.35
N ALA A 66 1.57 7.73 -3.34
CA ALA A 66 0.54 7.78 -2.30
C ALA A 66 0.72 6.65 -1.29
N HIS A 67 0.41 6.89 -0.02
CA HIS A 67 0.54 5.91 1.06
C HIS A 67 -0.79 5.71 1.77
N VAL A 68 -1.27 4.48 1.81
CA VAL A 68 -2.40 4.02 2.64
C VAL A 68 -1.79 3.30 3.84
N PRO A 69 -1.83 3.90 5.04
CA PRO A 69 -1.20 3.34 6.23
C PRO A 69 -1.99 2.16 6.78
N GLN A 70 -1.35 1.42 7.68
CA GLN A 70 -1.97 0.35 8.45
C GLN A 70 -3.16 0.86 9.29
N GLY A 71 -4.18 0.02 9.47
CA GLY A 71 -5.37 0.32 10.26
C GLY A 71 -6.38 1.15 9.46
N HIS A 72 -7.23 1.89 10.20
CA HIS A 72 -8.24 2.75 9.61
C HIS A 72 -7.74 4.20 9.58
N SER A 73 -7.60 4.75 8.38
CA SER A 73 -7.18 6.14 8.14
C SER A 73 -8.31 7.00 7.58
N SER A 74 -9.51 6.44 7.40
CA SER A 74 -10.70 7.19 7.02
C SER A 74 -11.14 8.12 8.17
N PHE A 75 -11.79 9.24 7.81
CA PHE A 75 -12.40 10.17 8.77
C PHE A 75 -13.85 9.71 9.01
N PRO A 76 -14.15 9.05 10.14
CA PRO A 76 -15.43 8.36 10.33
C PRO A 76 -16.64 9.30 10.38
N GLU A 77 -16.45 10.52 10.88
CA GLU A 77 -17.52 11.54 10.98
C GLU A 77 -17.76 12.29 9.67
N MET A 78 -16.85 12.20 8.72
CA MET A 78 -16.99 12.78 7.39
C MET A 78 -17.75 11.83 6.47
N THR A 79 -18.48 12.40 5.51
CA THR A 79 -19.10 11.64 4.42
C THR A 79 -18.03 10.99 3.52
N VAL A 80 -18.44 10.02 2.72
CA VAL A 80 -17.58 9.41 1.69
C VAL A 80 -17.00 10.47 0.75
N GLN A 81 -17.86 11.39 0.27
CA GLN A 81 -17.42 12.48 -0.61
C GLN A 81 -16.39 13.39 0.06
N GLU A 82 -16.60 13.78 1.31
CA GLU A 82 -15.66 14.60 2.06
C GLU A 82 -14.33 13.86 2.29
N ASN A 83 -14.36 12.56 2.61
CA ASN A 83 -13.17 11.72 2.70
C ASN A 83 -12.37 11.74 1.39
N LEU A 84 -13.02 11.60 0.24
CA LEU A 84 -12.34 11.66 -1.06
C LEU A 84 -11.75 13.06 -1.31
N LEU A 85 -12.49 14.14 -1.01
CA LEU A 85 -12.00 15.51 -1.15
C LEU A 85 -10.77 15.78 -0.29
N MET A 86 -10.67 15.18 0.90
CA MET A 86 -9.45 15.25 1.72
C MET A 86 -8.23 14.69 1.00
N GLY A 87 -8.39 13.67 0.15
CA GLY A 87 -7.31 13.15 -0.71
C GLY A 87 -6.82 14.16 -1.76
N ALA A 88 -7.66 15.09 -2.14
CA ALA A 88 -7.38 16.12 -3.14
C ALA A 88 -7.16 17.54 -2.54
N TYR A 89 -6.88 17.64 -1.24
CA TYR A 89 -6.81 18.95 -0.55
C TYR A 89 -5.74 19.90 -1.12
N VAL A 90 -4.67 19.33 -1.71
CA VAL A 90 -3.59 20.11 -2.34
C VAL A 90 -3.95 20.67 -3.73
N LEU A 91 -5.09 20.27 -4.30
CA LEU A 91 -5.56 20.75 -5.59
C LEU A 91 -6.45 21.98 -5.40
N ASN A 92 -6.05 23.11 -5.96
CA ASN A 92 -6.81 24.36 -5.87
C ASN A 92 -7.96 24.44 -6.89
N ASN A 93 -7.91 23.65 -7.96
CA ASN A 93 -8.90 23.70 -9.03
C ASN A 93 -10.09 22.76 -8.71
N ARG A 94 -11.29 23.36 -8.57
CA ARG A 94 -12.53 22.64 -8.26
C ARG A 94 -12.90 21.64 -9.37
N ALA A 95 -12.84 22.03 -10.63
CA ALA A 95 -13.19 21.17 -11.76
C ALA A 95 -12.26 19.96 -11.83
N GLU A 96 -10.97 20.14 -11.54
CA GLU A 96 -10.01 19.04 -11.48
C GLU A 96 -10.32 18.07 -10.32
N ARG A 97 -10.70 18.57 -9.15
CA ARG A 97 -11.13 17.71 -8.02
C ARG A 97 -12.38 16.90 -8.39
N GLU A 98 -13.36 17.52 -9.03
CA GLU A 98 -14.59 16.85 -9.48
C GLU A 98 -14.27 15.77 -10.54
N ARG A 99 -13.45 16.08 -11.53
CA ARG A 99 -13.00 15.13 -12.55
C ARG A 99 -12.32 13.88 -11.93
N ARG A 100 -11.43 14.08 -10.96
CA ARG A 100 -10.72 12.99 -10.29
C ARG A 100 -11.65 12.16 -9.41
N MET A 101 -12.58 12.82 -8.73
CA MET A 101 -13.61 12.14 -7.95
C MET A 101 -14.50 11.27 -8.83
N ASP A 102 -14.90 11.75 -10.03
CA ASP A 102 -15.67 10.96 -10.99
C ASP A 102 -14.89 9.71 -11.45
N LYS A 103 -13.57 9.80 -11.63
CA LYS A 103 -12.73 8.63 -11.92
C LYS A 103 -12.75 7.62 -10.76
N VAL A 104 -12.62 8.08 -9.52
CA VAL A 104 -12.69 7.20 -8.34
C VAL A 104 -14.08 6.57 -8.23
N TYR A 105 -15.14 7.31 -8.50
CA TYR A 105 -16.51 6.77 -8.52
C TYR A 105 -16.74 5.77 -9.65
N ALA A 106 -16.11 5.95 -10.81
CA ALA A 106 -16.17 4.96 -11.88
C ALA A 106 -15.48 3.65 -11.50
N MET A 107 -14.37 3.72 -10.74
CA MET A 107 -13.67 2.54 -10.21
C MET A 107 -14.43 1.86 -9.07
N PHE A 108 -15.08 2.64 -8.23
CA PHE A 108 -15.79 2.17 -7.04
C PHE A 108 -17.23 2.70 -6.99
N PRO A 109 -18.16 2.17 -7.82
CA PRO A 109 -19.51 2.70 -7.95
C PRO A 109 -20.28 2.83 -6.63
N PHE A 110 -20.08 1.87 -5.69
CA PHE A 110 -20.72 1.91 -4.37
C PHE A 110 -20.35 3.15 -3.55
N LEU A 111 -19.14 3.74 -3.77
CA LEU A 111 -18.75 4.99 -3.12
C LEU A 111 -19.60 6.16 -3.64
N LYS A 112 -19.97 6.15 -4.94
CA LYS A 112 -20.85 7.15 -5.54
C LYS A 112 -22.28 7.05 -4.99
N GLU A 113 -22.79 5.80 -4.94
CA GLU A 113 -24.15 5.51 -4.42
C GLU A 113 -24.31 5.99 -2.97
N ARG A 114 -23.26 5.84 -2.16
CA ARG A 114 -23.25 6.14 -0.74
C ARG A 114 -22.45 7.41 -0.39
N LYS A 115 -22.28 8.32 -1.34
CA LYS A 115 -21.40 9.50 -1.21
C LYS A 115 -21.73 10.43 -0.04
N ASN A 116 -23.00 10.48 0.37
CA ASN A 116 -23.49 11.32 1.46
C ASN A 116 -23.52 10.60 2.83
N GLU A 117 -23.18 9.30 2.86
CA GLU A 117 -23.11 8.56 4.12
C GLU A 117 -21.78 8.84 4.83
N LYS A 118 -21.82 8.81 6.17
CA LYS A 118 -20.59 8.88 6.99
C LYS A 118 -19.75 7.64 6.80
N ALA A 119 -18.43 7.82 6.68
CA ALA A 119 -17.49 6.72 6.51
C ALA A 119 -17.50 5.74 7.70
N GLY A 120 -17.85 6.20 8.89
CA GLY A 120 -18.00 5.38 10.08
C GLY A 120 -19.07 4.29 9.96
N ASN A 121 -20.05 4.43 9.06
CA ASN A 121 -21.11 3.43 8.80
C ASN A 121 -20.65 2.31 7.85
N PHE A 122 -19.44 2.42 7.31
CA PHE A 122 -18.90 1.43 6.38
C PHE A 122 -18.27 0.24 7.12
N SER A 123 -18.38 -0.96 6.53
CA SER A 123 -17.58 -2.10 7.00
C SER A 123 -16.08 -1.81 6.86
N GLY A 124 -15.23 -2.50 7.62
CA GLY A 124 -13.78 -2.30 7.56
C GLY A 124 -13.20 -2.40 6.14
N GLY A 125 -13.70 -3.34 5.33
CA GLY A 125 -13.28 -3.46 3.92
C GLY A 125 -13.76 -2.30 3.05
N GLN A 126 -14.99 -1.82 3.26
CA GLN A 126 -15.50 -0.64 2.56
C GLN A 126 -14.71 0.63 2.94
N GLN A 127 -14.33 0.75 4.22
CA GLN A 127 -13.43 1.83 4.68
C GLN A 127 -12.06 1.71 4.02
N LYS A 128 -11.50 0.51 3.91
CA LYS A 128 -10.22 0.30 3.23
C LYS A 128 -10.27 0.68 1.74
N ILE A 129 -11.36 0.33 1.04
CA ILE A 129 -11.56 0.74 -0.35
C ILE A 129 -11.73 2.27 -0.46
N LEU A 130 -12.43 2.91 0.48
CA LEU A 130 -12.53 4.37 0.55
C LEU A 130 -11.16 5.03 0.75
N GLU A 131 -10.29 4.47 1.61
CA GLU A 131 -8.92 4.94 1.84
C GLU A 131 -8.06 4.83 0.57
N VAL A 132 -8.19 3.71 -0.15
CA VAL A 132 -7.55 3.53 -1.47
C VAL A 132 -8.10 4.58 -2.45
N GLY A 133 -9.41 4.75 -2.54
CA GLY A 133 -10.05 5.78 -3.39
C GLY A 133 -9.53 7.18 -3.08
N ARG A 134 -9.38 7.52 -1.78
CA ARG A 134 -8.80 8.78 -1.33
C ARG A 134 -7.35 8.96 -1.80
N ALA A 135 -6.54 7.90 -1.73
CA ALA A 135 -5.17 7.92 -2.22
C ALA A 135 -5.10 8.14 -3.75
N LEU A 136 -6.06 7.58 -4.50
CA LEU A 136 -6.16 7.72 -5.96
C LEU A 136 -6.60 9.12 -6.41
N MET A 137 -7.16 9.97 -5.54
CA MET A 137 -7.57 11.33 -5.88
C MET A 137 -6.45 12.21 -6.43
N LEU A 138 -5.19 11.88 -6.17
CA LEU A 138 -4.03 12.59 -6.73
C LEU A 138 -3.45 11.94 -7.99
N GLU A 139 -4.07 10.88 -8.50
CA GLU A 139 -3.59 10.12 -9.66
C GLU A 139 -2.12 9.72 -9.50
N PRO A 140 -1.78 9.00 -8.41
CA PRO A 140 -0.38 8.65 -8.13
C PRO A 140 0.15 7.68 -9.19
N LYS A 141 1.47 7.70 -9.40
CA LYS A 141 2.18 6.70 -10.22
C LYS A 141 2.39 5.39 -9.45
N MET A 142 2.50 5.49 -8.12
CA MET A 142 2.73 4.37 -7.22
C MET A 142 1.89 4.51 -5.95
N ILE A 143 1.33 3.38 -5.49
CA ILE A 143 0.63 3.31 -4.21
C ILE A 143 1.36 2.36 -3.25
N LEU A 144 1.56 2.83 -2.02
CA LEU A 144 2.10 2.06 -0.90
C LEU A 144 0.93 1.60 -0.04
N LEU A 145 0.82 0.30 0.24
CA LEU A 145 -0.25 -0.29 1.04
C LEU A 145 0.33 -1.02 2.25
N ASP A 146 0.01 -0.56 3.45
CA ASP A 146 0.53 -1.15 4.69
C ASP A 146 -0.55 -2.03 5.34
N GLU A 147 -0.41 -3.35 5.22
CA GLU A 147 -1.28 -4.41 5.74
C GLU A 147 -2.79 -4.15 5.44
N PRO A 148 -3.18 -4.04 4.16
CA PRO A 148 -4.54 -3.66 3.79
C PRO A 148 -5.62 -4.68 4.23
N SER A 149 -5.23 -5.91 4.55
CA SER A 149 -6.16 -6.96 5.01
C SER A 149 -6.29 -7.07 6.54
N LEU A 150 -5.50 -6.30 7.29
CA LEU A 150 -5.42 -6.43 8.74
C LEU A 150 -6.79 -6.19 9.41
N GLY A 151 -7.22 -7.14 10.26
CA GLY A 151 -8.46 -7.04 11.02
C GLY A 151 -9.74 -7.31 10.20
N LEU A 152 -9.62 -7.66 8.92
CA LEU A 152 -10.76 -7.96 8.06
C LEU A 152 -11.13 -9.44 8.10
N ALA A 153 -12.43 -9.72 7.99
CA ALA A 153 -12.91 -11.09 7.76
C ALA A 153 -12.38 -11.62 6.40
N PRO A 154 -12.16 -12.94 6.25
CA PRO A 154 -11.54 -13.51 5.05
C PRO A 154 -12.20 -13.11 3.71
N ILE A 155 -13.53 -13.08 3.68
CA ILE A 155 -14.28 -12.69 2.49
C ILE A 155 -14.04 -11.21 2.13
N THR A 156 -13.98 -10.35 3.13
CA THR A 156 -13.75 -8.91 2.97
C THR A 156 -12.30 -8.62 2.58
N ALA A 157 -11.35 -9.33 3.19
CA ALA A 157 -9.94 -9.25 2.81
C ALA A 157 -9.74 -9.64 1.34
N LYS A 158 -10.43 -10.71 0.88
CA LYS A 158 -10.42 -11.11 -0.53
C LYS A 158 -10.91 -9.99 -1.44
N GLN A 159 -12.01 -9.31 -1.10
CA GLN A 159 -12.53 -8.18 -1.89
C GLN A 159 -11.51 -7.02 -2.00
N VAL A 160 -10.80 -6.72 -0.90
CA VAL A 160 -9.74 -5.71 -0.90
C VAL A 160 -8.58 -6.14 -1.81
N PHE A 161 -8.15 -7.40 -1.75
CA PHE A 161 -7.10 -7.93 -2.62
C PHE A 161 -7.52 -7.96 -4.09
N ASP A 162 -8.76 -8.34 -4.40
CA ASP A 162 -9.31 -8.30 -5.76
C ASP A 162 -9.30 -6.85 -6.30
N THR A 163 -9.64 -5.88 -5.45
CA THR A 163 -9.56 -4.44 -5.78
C THR A 163 -8.12 -4.02 -6.10
N ILE A 164 -7.16 -4.37 -5.25
CA ILE A 164 -5.73 -4.04 -5.45
C ILE A 164 -5.22 -4.66 -6.75
N LYS A 165 -5.60 -5.89 -7.02
CA LYS A 165 -5.24 -6.59 -8.27
C LYS A 165 -5.83 -5.90 -9.52
N SER A 166 -7.07 -5.42 -9.45
CA SER A 166 -7.70 -4.65 -10.53
C SER A 166 -6.98 -3.33 -10.77
N LEU A 167 -6.57 -2.59 -9.73
CA LEU A 167 -5.78 -1.37 -9.90
C LEU A 167 -4.50 -1.62 -10.69
N LYS A 168 -3.81 -2.73 -10.42
CA LYS A 168 -2.60 -3.11 -11.15
C LYS A 168 -2.93 -3.54 -12.59
N ASN A 169 -3.89 -4.46 -12.78
CA ASN A 169 -4.14 -5.07 -14.08
C ASN A 169 -4.85 -4.13 -15.06
N ASP A 170 -5.85 -3.38 -14.58
CA ASP A 170 -6.75 -2.59 -15.42
C ASP A 170 -6.22 -1.16 -15.61
N MET A 171 -5.43 -0.66 -14.66
CA MET A 171 -4.90 0.72 -14.68
C MET A 171 -3.38 0.80 -14.83
N GLY A 172 -2.66 -0.32 -14.81
CA GLY A 172 -1.20 -0.32 -14.83
C GLY A 172 -0.56 0.31 -13.60
N MET A 173 -1.28 0.35 -12.47
CA MET A 173 -0.79 0.96 -11.23
C MET A 173 0.41 0.20 -10.67
N THR A 174 1.47 0.93 -10.32
CA THR A 174 2.58 0.37 -9.55
C THR A 174 2.19 0.26 -8.09
N VAL A 175 2.36 -0.92 -7.49
CA VAL A 175 1.95 -1.17 -6.11
C VAL A 175 3.10 -1.78 -5.32
N LEU A 176 3.43 -1.20 -4.17
CA LEU A 176 4.25 -1.83 -3.15
C LEU A 176 3.37 -2.07 -1.93
N MET A 177 3.14 -3.35 -1.63
CA MET A 177 2.28 -3.77 -0.54
C MET A 177 3.09 -4.49 0.53
N VAL A 178 2.77 -4.22 1.77
CA VAL A 178 3.24 -5.00 2.92
C VAL A 178 2.10 -5.85 3.42
N GLU A 179 2.34 -7.12 3.69
CA GLU A 179 1.36 -8.02 4.26
C GLU A 179 1.95 -8.94 5.33
N GLN A 180 1.16 -9.21 6.36
CA GLN A 180 1.46 -10.22 7.36
C GLN A 180 1.00 -11.61 6.89
N ASN A 181 -0.13 -11.70 6.21
CA ASN A 181 -0.63 -12.93 5.62
C ASN A 181 0.09 -13.21 4.29
N ALA A 182 1.21 -13.94 4.37
CA ALA A 182 2.04 -14.26 3.22
C ALA A 182 1.24 -14.91 2.09
N LYS A 183 0.38 -15.90 2.41
CA LYS A 183 -0.41 -16.62 1.40
C LYS A 183 -1.28 -15.68 0.58
N SER A 184 -1.98 -14.77 1.25
CA SER A 184 -2.89 -13.82 0.59
C SER A 184 -2.12 -12.77 -0.21
N GLY A 185 -1.05 -12.22 0.36
CA GLY A 185 -0.20 -11.22 -0.32
C GLY A 185 0.50 -11.78 -1.56
N LEU A 186 1.10 -12.97 -1.44
CA LEU A 186 1.78 -13.64 -2.55
C LEU A 186 0.83 -14.09 -3.66
N ALA A 187 -0.44 -14.40 -3.33
CA ALA A 187 -1.42 -14.84 -4.32
C ALA A 187 -1.77 -13.77 -5.37
N ILE A 188 -1.56 -12.50 -5.06
CA ILE A 188 -1.90 -11.40 -5.97
C ILE A 188 -0.66 -10.66 -6.53
N ALA A 189 0.51 -10.85 -5.92
CA ALA A 189 1.73 -10.17 -6.31
C ALA A 189 2.42 -10.82 -7.52
N ASP A 190 3.16 -10.02 -8.28
CA ASP A 190 4.04 -10.50 -9.35
C ASP A 190 5.35 -11.01 -8.75
N ARG A 191 5.94 -10.24 -7.83
CA ARG A 191 7.20 -10.51 -7.16
C ARG A 191 7.08 -10.17 -5.67
N ALA A 192 7.94 -10.76 -4.86
CA ALA A 192 7.93 -10.46 -3.44
C ALA A 192 9.33 -10.46 -2.83
N TYR A 193 9.41 -9.78 -1.69
CA TYR A 193 10.55 -9.78 -0.77
C TYR A 193 10.13 -10.40 0.56
N VAL A 194 10.99 -11.23 1.11
CA VAL A 194 10.85 -11.77 2.47
C VAL A 194 11.81 -11.02 3.39
N LEU A 195 11.25 -10.31 4.37
CA LEU A 195 12.01 -9.56 5.34
C LEU A 195 12.06 -10.28 6.69
N GLU A 196 13.24 -10.29 7.30
CA GLU A 196 13.47 -10.78 8.66
C GLU A 196 14.49 -9.90 9.37
N LEU A 197 14.19 -9.44 10.60
CA LEU A 197 15.09 -8.66 11.45
C LEU A 197 15.76 -7.47 10.74
N GLY A 198 14.97 -6.76 9.91
CA GLY A 198 15.44 -5.58 9.18
C GLY A 198 16.31 -5.87 7.95
N LYS A 199 16.37 -7.12 7.51
CA LYS A 199 17.13 -7.55 6.33
C LYS A 199 16.21 -8.23 5.32
N GLU A 200 16.57 -8.10 4.05
CA GLU A 200 16.03 -8.90 2.98
C GLU A 200 16.66 -10.29 3.02
N ARG A 201 15.83 -11.33 3.02
CA ARG A 201 16.27 -12.73 3.06
C ARG A 201 16.07 -13.46 1.75
N LEU A 202 14.94 -13.21 1.11
CA LEU A 202 14.58 -13.84 -0.17
C LEU A 202 13.91 -12.78 -1.06
N GLU A 203 14.15 -12.93 -2.35
CA GLU A 203 13.49 -12.21 -3.41
C GLU A 203 13.13 -13.18 -4.53
N GLY A 204 12.02 -12.96 -5.21
CA GLY A 204 11.67 -13.73 -6.38
C GLY A 204 10.22 -13.60 -6.81
N PRO A 205 9.83 -14.31 -7.89
CA PRO A 205 8.44 -14.39 -8.32
C PRO A 205 7.54 -14.85 -7.18
N ALA A 206 6.43 -14.14 -6.94
CA ALA A 206 5.55 -14.44 -5.81
C ALA A 206 5.04 -15.88 -5.81
N LYS A 207 4.73 -16.43 -7.00
CA LYS A 207 4.31 -17.83 -7.15
C LYS A 207 5.36 -18.83 -6.66
N THR A 208 6.64 -18.55 -6.89
CA THR A 208 7.76 -19.41 -6.45
C THR A 208 7.88 -19.33 -4.94
N LEU A 209 7.85 -18.12 -4.37
CA LEU A 209 7.96 -17.94 -2.92
C LEU A 209 6.75 -18.51 -2.16
N LEU A 210 5.57 -18.55 -2.76
CA LEU A 210 4.37 -19.13 -2.16
C LEU A 210 4.52 -20.64 -1.87
N SER A 211 5.34 -21.34 -2.67
CA SER A 211 5.62 -22.78 -2.51
C SER A 211 6.99 -23.06 -1.85
N ASP A 212 7.74 -22.03 -1.48
CA ASP A 212 9.07 -22.19 -0.88
C ASP A 212 8.95 -22.63 0.60
N PRO A 213 9.50 -23.80 0.98
CA PRO A 213 9.44 -24.30 2.36
C PRO A 213 10.04 -23.32 3.38
N ARG A 214 11.04 -22.53 2.99
CA ARG A 214 11.70 -21.55 3.86
C ARG A 214 10.72 -20.42 4.25
N VAL A 215 9.84 -20.01 3.34
CA VAL A 215 8.79 -19.05 3.65
C VAL A 215 7.80 -19.63 4.67
N ALA A 216 7.40 -20.90 4.50
CA ALA A 216 6.52 -21.56 5.44
C ALA A 216 7.17 -21.69 6.83
N GLU A 217 8.45 -22.08 6.90
CA GLU A 217 9.21 -22.21 8.16
C GLU A 217 9.27 -20.88 8.92
N LEU A 218 9.51 -19.76 8.23
CA LEU A 218 9.55 -18.42 8.84
C LEU A 218 8.24 -18.05 9.57
N TYR A 219 7.10 -18.48 9.03
CA TYR A 219 5.77 -18.20 9.62
C TYR A 219 5.37 -19.20 10.72
N LEU A 220 6.05 -20.36 10.82
CA LEU A 220 5.87 -21.34 11.90
C LEU A 220 6.79 -21.06 13.11
N GLY A 221 7.52 -19.93 13.11
CA GLY A 221 8.42 -19.52 14.20
C GLY A 221 9.86 -20.01 14.02
N GLY A 222 10.22 -20.50 12.84
CA GLY A 222 11.61 -20.78 12.45
C GLY A 222 12.34 -19.47 12.09
N THR A 223 13.69 -19.54 12.15
CA THR A 223 14.57 -18.52 11.57
C THR A 223 15.15 -19.05 10.29
N LEU A 224 15.22 -18.25 9.23
CA LEU A 224 15.89 -18.66 7.99
C LEU A 224 17.38 -18.87 8.29
N LYS A 225 17.85 -20.11 8.08
CA LYS A 225 19.28 -20.41 8.13
C LYS A 225 19.97 -19.68 6.98
N SER A 226 21.02 -18.97 7.31
CA SER A 226 21.89 -18.23 6.36
C SER A 226 22.56 -19.13 5.36
#